data_2042d5c8745bd99cce8fb9b34d951fd0
#
_entry.id   2042d5c8745bd99cce8fb9b34d951fd0
#
_cell.length_a   1.000
_cell.length_b   1.000
_cell.length_c   1.000
_cell.angle_alpha   90.00
_cell.angle_beta   90.00
_cell.angle_gamma   90.00
#
_symmetry.space_group_name_H-M   'P 1'
#
loop_
_entity.id
_entity.type
_entity.pdbx_description
1 polymer ?
#
loop_
_entity_poly.entity_id
_entity_poly.type
_entity_poly.pdbx_seq_one_letter_code
_entity_poly.pdbx_strand_id
1 'polypeptide(L)'
;MTAPTLLDRFLSGDARALARAITLAESGLEGARPLLRAARERAGRAVVLGVTGSPGSGKSTLTDGLIAHLRGEGKRVAVLAVDPSSPYSGGAILGDRIRMLRHHADEGVFVRSLASRGALGGLSPRTLPVLALLEGAGFDWVILETVGVGQSEVDVAAVCDHTLLVLTPAGGDGVQAFKAGIMEIADVLAVNKADLPGADRTVRELRAAQGLGAHDAHTWFAPVLKTVASQGEGLAEVVAAVLAHRAHLGEEGLAERRERRAEFEVRTLVQDRVLRRARELSGDLYARVARGDLDADAAADELLSGG
;
A
#
# COMPACT_ATOMS: atom_id res chain seq x y z
N MET A 1 -12.87 -35.57 -17.74
CA MET A 1 -12.23 -34.62 -16.79
C MET A 1 -12.63 -33.21 -17.22
N THR A 2 -13.34 -32.47 -16.41
CA THR A 2 -13.69 -31.07 -16.67
C THR A 2 -12.42 -30.22 -16.57
N ALA A 3 -12.28 -29.23 -17.45
CA ALA A 3 -11.15 -28.31 -17.38
C ALA A 3 -11.17 -27.55 -16.02
N PRO A 4 -9.99 -27.30 -15.40
CA PRO A 4 -9.93 -26.62 -14.12
C PRO A 4 -10.48 -25.19 -14.24
N THR A 5 -11.29 -24.80 -13.25
CA THR A 5 -11.88 -23.46 -13.19
C THR A 5 -10.82 -22.40 -12.92
N LEU A 6 -11.15 -21.11 -13.08
CA LEU A 6 -10.26 -20.03 -12.72
C LEU A 6 -9.91 -20.06 -11.21
N LEU A 7 -10.85 -20.48 -10.37
CA LEU A 7 -10.64 -20.64 -8.93
C LEU A 7 -9.64 -21.77 -8.65
N ASP A 8 -9.78 -22.94 -9.27
CA ASP A 8 -8.86 -24.06 -9.08
C ASP A 8 -7.43 -23.70 -9.48
N ARG A 9 -7.28 -23.00 -10.60
CA ARG A 9 -5.99 -22.50 -11.08
C ARG A 9 -5.39 -21.44 -10.17
N PHE A 10 -6.21 -20.52 -9.64
CA PHE A 10 -5.78 -19.53 -8.64
C PHE A 10 -5.27 -20.24 -7.38
N LEU A 11 -6.02 -21.21 -6.87
CA LEU A 11 -5.69 -21.95 -5.66
C LEU A 11 -4.44 -22.83 -5.83
N SER A 12 -4.11 -23.26 -7.06
CA SER A 12 -2.88 -23.99 -7.37
C SER A 12 -1.65 -23.10 -7.60
N GLY A 13 -1.79 -21.76 -7.49
CA GLY A 13 -0.68 -20.82 -7.64
C GLY A 13 -0.35 -20.42 -9.08
N ASP A 14 -1.27 -20.64 -10.03
CA ASP A 14 -1.09 -20.24 -11.43
C ASP A 14 -1.03 -18.71 -11.56
N ALA A 15 0.12 -18.18 -11.99
CA ALA A 15 0.36 -16.74 -12.12
C ALA A 15 -0.59 -16.06 -13.13
N ARG A 16 -1.02 -16.77 -14.19
CA ARG A 16 -1.99 -16.22 -15.16
C ARG A 16 -3.38 -16.15 -14.55
N ALA A 17 -3.76 -17.14 -13.73
CA ALA A 17 -5.02 -17.11 -13.00
C ALA A 17 -5.05 -15.99 -11.97
N LEU A 18 -3.94 -15.76 -11.26
CA LEU A 18 -3.79 -14.61 -10.35
C LEU A 18 -3.92 -13.28 -11.11
N ALA A 19 -3.21 -13.11 -12.23
CA ALA A 19 -3.32 -11.89 -13.03
C ALA A 19 -4.76 -11.65 -13.53
N ARG A 20 -5.49 -12.71 -13.91
CA ARG A 20 -6.90 -12.62 -14.31
C ARG A 20 -7.80 -12.27 -13.12
N ALA A 21 -7.58 -12.89 -11.95
CA ALA A 21 -8.29 -12.58 -10.71
C ALA A 21 -8.14 -11.10 -10.32
N ILE A 22 -6.92 -10.57 -10.40
CA ILE A 22 -6.61 -9.16 -10.17
C ILE A 22 -7.40 -8.27 -11.15
N THR A 23 -7.39 -8.59 -12.44
CA THR A 23 -8.14 -7.81 -13.44
C THR A 23 -9.64 -7.78 -13.14
N LEU A 24 -10.23 -8.90 -12.69
CA LEU A 24 -11.64 -8.96 -12.28
C LEU A 24 -11.90 -8.10 -11.03
N ALA A 25 -11.01 -8.14 -10.04
CA ALA A 25 -11.11 -7.34 -8.81
C ALA A 25 -10.97 -5.84 -9.09
N GLU A 26 -10.00 -5.42 -9.92
CA GLU A 26 -9.82 -4.03 -10.36
C GLU A 26 -11.05 -3.48 -11.07
N SER A 27 -11.69 -4.31 -11.90
CA SER A 27 -12.90 -3.93 -12.65
C SER A 27 -14.18 -4.01 -11.81
N GLY A 28 -14.11 -4.54 -10.58
CA GLY A 28 -15.27 -4.71 -9.70
C GLY A 28 -16.31 -5.70 -10.23
N LEU A 29 -15.90 -6.65 -11.05
CA LEU A 29 -16.78 -7.64 -11.65
C LEU A 29 -17.17 -8.72 -10.64
N GLU A 30 -18.40 -9.24 -10.74
CA GLU A 30 -18.93 -10.25 -9.82
C GLU A 30 -18.11 -11.54 -9.78
N GLY A 31 -17.49 -11.90 -10.89
CA GLY A 31 -16.58 -13.04 -10.98
C GLY A 31 -15.35 -12.99 -10.08
N ALA A 32 -15.03 -11.81 -9.50
CA ALA A 32 -13.97 -11.66 -8.50
C ALA A 32 -14.38 -12.19 -7.11
N ARG A 33 -15.68 -12.19 -6.75
CA ARG A 33 -16.15 -12.51 -5.40
C ARG A 33 -15.70 -13.88 -4.88
N PRO A 34 -15.87 -15.00 -5.63
CA PRO A 34 -15.42 -16.32 -5.16
C PRO A 34 -13.90 -16.39 -4.98
N LEU A 35 -13.13 -15.71 -5.84
CA LEU A 35 -11.68 -15.63 -5.75
C LEU A 35 -11.23 -14.84 -4.52
N LEU A 36 -11.86 -13.70 -4.25
CA LEU A 36 -11.59 -12.88 -3.06
C LEU A 36 -11.94 -13.61 -1.77
N ARG A 37 -13.05 -14.34 -1.73
CA ARG A 37 -13.41 -15.16 -0.58
C ARG A 37 -12.34 -16.23 -0.30
N ALA A 38 -11.98 -17.01 -1.30
CA ALA A 38 -10.97 -18.04 -1.17
C ALA A 38 -9.57 -17.47 -0.82
N ALA A 39 -9.23 -16.27 -1.34
CA ALA A 39 -8.00 -15.59 -0.99
C ALA A 39 -7.97 -15.20 0.50
N ARG A 40 -9.07 -14.65 1.03
CA ARG A 40 -9.18 -14.27 2.45
C ARG A 40 -9.10 -15.43 3.41
N GLU A 41 -9.64 -16.59 3.04
CA GLU A 41 -9.53 -17.83 3.84
C GLU A 41 -8.07 -18.32 3.95
N ARG A 42 -7.20 -17.89 3.05
CA ARG A 42 -5.77 -18.22 3.00
C ARG A 42 -4.85 -17.10 3.45
N ALA A 43 -5.37 -15.89 3.62
CA ALA A 43 -4.61 -14.71 4.03
C ALA A 43 -4.02 -14.85 5.44
N GLY A 44 -3.10 -13.95 5.77
CA GLY A 44 -2.55 -13.83 7.12
C GLY A 44 -1.21 -14.53 7.35
N ARG A 45 -0.67 -15.24 6.35
CA ARG A 45 0.66 -15.84 6.44
C ARG A 45 1.76 -14.90 5.91
N ALA A 46 1.45 -14.12 4.88
CA ALA A 46 2.37 -13.16 4.29
C ALA A 46 2.72 -12.03 5.27
N VAL A 47 3.92 -11.49 5.10
CA VAL A 47 4.31 -10.18 5.67
C VAL A 47 3.81 -9.11 4.69
N VAL A 48 2.87 -8.28 5.10
CA VAL A 48 2.35 -7.18 4.29
C VAL A 48 3.08 -5.91 4.69
N LEU A 49 4.01 -5.45 3.83
CA LEU A 49 4.87 -4.30 4.06
C LEU A 49 4.45 -3.14 3.19
N GLY A 50 4.05 -2.03 3.80
CA GLY A 50 3.86 -0.75 3.13
C GLY A 50 5.17 0.03 3.04
N VAL A 51 5.53 0.49 1.85
CA VAL A 51 6.70 1.35 1.62
C VAL A 51 6.22 2.73 1.22
N THR A 52 6.51 3.72 2.06
CA THR A 52 6.09 5.11 1.88
C THR A 52 7.24 6.09 2.10
N GLY A 53 7.04 7.36 1.82
CA GLY A 53 8.03 8.43 1.96
C GLY A 53 8.02 9.39 0.78
N SER A 54 8.73 10.50 0.89
CA SER A 54 8.76 11.59 -0.08
C SER A 54 9.13 11.15 -1.50
N PRO A 55 8.67 11.84 -2.54
CA PRO A 55 9.15 11.63 -3.90
C PRO A 55 10.68 11.74 -3.98
N GLY A 56 11.31 10.83 -4.69
CA GLY A 56 12.78 10.84 -4.83
C GLY A 56 13.55 10.27 -3.64
N SER A 57 12.90 9.81 -2.55
CA SER A 57 13.60 9.17 -1.42
C SER A 57 14.22 7.82 -1.76
N GLY A 58 13.87 7.23 -2.91
CA GLY A 58 14.45 5.98 -3.40
C GLY A 58 13.63 4.75 -3.00
N LYS A 59 12.33 4.90 -2.73
CA LYS A 59 11.40 3.80 -2.42
C LYS A 59 11.50 2.65 -3.41
N SER A 60 11.34 2.93 -4.69
CA SER A 60 11.37 1.90 -5.74
C SER A 60 12.73 1.20 -5.85
N THR A 61 13.84 1.91 -5.60
CA THR A 61 15.18 1.30 -5.54
C THR A 61 15.31 0.42 -4.30
N LEU A 62 14.77 0.87 -3.16
CA LEU A 62 14.76 0.10 -1.92
C LEU A 62 13.88 -1.15 -2.08
N THR A 63 12.68 -1.00 -2.62
CA THR A 63 11.75 -2.12 -2.92
C THR A 63 12.42 -3.15 -3.82
N ASP A 64 13.08 -2.71 -4.89
CA ASP A 64 13.81 -3.56 -5.82
C ASP A 64 14.98 -4.32 -5.13
N GLY A 65 15.71 -3.64 -4.24
CA GLY A 65 16.72 -4.26 -3.40
C GLY A 65 16.13 -5.28 -2.41
N LEU A 66 15.02 -4.96 -1.76
CA LEU A 66 14.32 -5.87 -0.86
C LEU A 66 13.84 -7.13 -1.58
N ILE A 67 13.30 -6.99 -2.82
CA ILE A 67 12.95 -8.15 -3.65
C ILE A 67 14.18 -9.06 -3.83
N ALA A 68 15.30 -8.48 -4.27
CA ALA A 68 16.51 -9.25 -4.54
C ALA A 68 17.02 -9.96 -3.27
N HIS A 69 17.01 -9.28 -2.12
CA HIS A 69 17.42 -9.84 -0.84
C HIS A 69 16.52 -11.01 -0.42
N LEU A 70 15.20 -10.82 -0.42
CA LEU A 70 14.22 -11.83 -0.06
C LEU A 70 14.24 -13.02 -1.01
N ARG A 71 14.44 -12.79 -2.30
CA ARG A 71 14.63 -13.85 -3.30
C ARG A 71 15.91 -14.67 -3.04
N GLY A 72 16.97 -14.00 -2.59
CA GLY A 72 18.21 -14.68 -2.15
C GLY A 72 17.97 -15.62 -0.97
N GLU A 73 16.96 -15.36 -0.13
CA GLU A 73 16.51 -16.23 0.95
C GLU A 73 15.45 -17.27 0.51
N GLY A 74 15.14 -17.36 -0.78
CA GLY A 74 14.15 -18.30 -1.33
C GLY A 74 12.69 -17.88 -1.11
N LYS A 75 12.43 -16.64 -0.64
CA LYS A 75 11.06 -16.14 -0.39
C LYS A 75 10.35 -15.76 -1.67
N ARG A 76 9.05 -16.03 -1.75
CA ARG A 76 8.19 -15.55 -2.83
C ARG A 76 7.69 -14.14 -2.50
N VAL A 77 7.84 -13.20 -3.43
CA VAL A 77 7.56 -11.77 -3.19
C VAL A 77 6.56 -11.25 -4.22
N ALA A 78 5.47 -10.65 -3.75
CA ALA A 78 4.58 -9.86 -4.60
C ALA A 78 4.78 -8.37 -4.33
N VAL A 79 4.72 -7.56 -5.39
CA VAL A 79 4.76 -6.10 -5.29
C VAL A 79 3.52 -5.51 -5.94
N LEU A 80 2.86 -4.65 -5.19
CA LEU A 80 1.75 -3.84 -5.64
C LEU A 80 2.18 -2.38 -5.63
N ALA A 81 2.52 -1.83 -6.81
CA ALA A 81 2.87 -0.43 -6.95
C ALA A 81 1.60 0.38 -7.25
N VAL A 82 1.34 1.41 -6.45
CA VAL A 82 0.21 2.32 -6.66
C VAL A 82 0.71 3.62 -7.23
N ASP A 83 0.49 3.80 -8.53
CA ASP A 83 0.94 4.96 -9.29
C ASP A 83 -0.17 6.02 -9.44
N PRO A 84 0.17 7.31 -9.60
CA PRO A 84 -0.79 8.31 -10.01
C PRO A 84 -1.43 7.91 -11.34
N SER A 85 -2.71 8.22 -11.48
CA SER A 85 -3.38 8.00 -12.75
C SER A 85 -2.86 8.94 -13.82
N SER A 86 -2.59 8.41 -15.00
CA SER A 86 -2.33 9.26 -16.17
C SER A 86 -3.56 10.11 -16.49
N PRO A 87 -3.43 11.44 -16.62
CA PRO A 87 -4.58 12.30 -16.98
C PRO A 87 -5.12 12.00 -18.38
N TYR A 88 -4.34 11.33 -19.24
CA TYR A 88 -4.72 11.02 -20.62
C TYR A 88 -5.35 9.64 -20.79
N SER A 89 -4.86 8.62 -20.08
CA SER A 89 -5.31 7.23 -20.25
C SER A 89 -6.09 6.68 -19.05
N GLY A 90 -6.06 7.36 -17.90
CA GLY A 90 -6.63 6.87 -16.64
C GLY A 90 -5.93 5.63 -16.09
N GLY A 91 -4.88 5.13 -16.78
CA GLY A 91 -4.05 4.01 -16.35
C GLY A 91 -2.86 4.45 -15.48
N ALA A 92 -2.18 3.49 -14.85
CA ALA A 92 -0.95 3.75 -14.09
C ALA A 92 0.15 4.31 -15.00
N ILE A 93 0.92 5.26 -14.47
CA ILE A 93 2.11 5.78 -15.17
C ILE A 93 3.21 4.74 -15.01
N LEU A 94 3.69 4.16 -16.11
CA LEU A 94 4.56 2.99 -16.17
C LEU A 94 5.97 3.13 -15.54
N GLY A 95 6.27 4.24 -14.85
CA GLY A 95 7.62 4.54 -14.37
C GLY A 95 8.21 3.48 -13.44
N ASP A 96 7.45 2.98 -12.49
CA ASP A 96 7.96 2.02 -11.49
C ASP A 96 8.02 0.59 -12.03
N ARG A 97 7.15 0.24 -12.97
CA ARG A 97 7.21 -1.07 -13.64
C ARG A 97 8.51 -1.28 -14.41
N ILE A 98 9.07 -0.22 -15.00
CA ILE A 98 10.34 -0.29 -15.76
C ILE A 98 11.51 -0.60 -14.82
N ARG A 99 11.49 -0.10 -13.58
CA ARG A 99 12.58 -0.32 -12.60
C ARG A 99 12.63 -1.75 -12.08
N MET A 100 11.48 -2.44 -12.05
CA MET A 100 11.39 -3.83 -11.56
C MET A 100 11.45 -4.87 -12.68
N LEU A 101 11.76 -4.45 -13.94
CA LEU A 101 11.86 -5.37 -15.09
C LEU A 101 12.90 -6.49 -14.91
N ARG A 102 13.94 -6.27 -14.11
CA ARG A 102 14.97 -7.29 -13.85
C ARG A 102 14.43 -8.55 -13.15
N HIS A 103 13.29 -8.46 -12.46
CA HIS A 103 12.65 -9.59 -11.78
C HIS A 103 11.59 -10.29 -12.64
N HIS A 104 11.36 -9.85 -13.87
CA HIS A 104 10.24 -10.33 -14.70
C HIS A 104 10.37 -11.82 -15.08
N ALA A 105 11.59 -12.36 -15.13
CA ALA A 105 11.84 -13.77 -15.41
C ALA A 105 11.85 -14.67 -14.16
N ASP A 106 11.73 -14.10 -12.96
CA ASP A 106 11.74 -14.84 -11.70
C ASP A 106 10.31 -15.28 -11.35
N GLU A 107 10.04 -16.59 -11.41
CA GLU A 107 8.73 -17.16 -11.06
C GLU A 107 8.33 -16.94 -9.58
N GLY A 108 9.27 -16.63 -8.71
CA GLY A 108 9.02 -16.28 -7.32
C GLY A 108 8.66 -14.81 -7.10
N VAL A 109 8.64 -13.99 -8.17
CA VAL A 109 8.29 -12.56 -8.09
C VAL A 109 7.05 -12.26 -8.91
N PHE A 110 6.13 -11.50 -8.32
CA PHE A 110 4.95 -11.00 -9.01
C PHE A 110 4.85 -9.48 -8.82
N VAL A 111 4.80 -8.72 -9.91
CA VAL A 111 4.70 -7.25 -9.87
C VAL A 111 3.43 -6.79 -10.59
N ARG A 112 2.65 -5.96 -9.93
CA ARG A 112 1.45 -5.32 -10.49
C ARG A 112 1.43 -3.84 -10.15
N SER A 113 1.20 -2.99 -11.15
CA SER A 113 0.92 -1.56 -10.95
C SER A 113 -0.59 -1.32 -11.01
N LEU A 114 -1.09 -0.51 -10.08
CA LEU A 114 -2.45 -0.01 -10.02
C LEU A 114 -2.46 1.50 -10.19
N ALA A 115 -3.43 2.02 -10.92
CA ALA A 115 -3.68 3.46 -10.97
C ALA A 115 -4.50 3.89 -9.75
N SER A 116 -4.13 5.01 -9.12
CA SER A 116 -4.87 5.60 -7.99
C SER A 116 -6.27 6.09 -8.37
N ARG A 117 -6.52 6.34 -9.67
CA ARG A 117 -7.80 6.75 -10.27
C ARG A 117 -8.50 7.91 -9.56
N GLY A 118 -7.72 8.89 -9.08
CA GLY A 118 -8.25 10.09 -8.42
C GLY A 118 -8.91 9.81 -7.06
N ALA A 119 -8.53 8.73 -6.39
CA ALA A 119 -8.97 8.46 -5.04
C ALA A 119 -8.51 9.60 -4.12
N LEU A 120 -9.47 10.20 -3.40
CA LEU A 120 -9.18 11.13 -2.31
C LEU A 120 -8.45 10.32 -1.22
N GLY A 121 -7.12 10.51 -1.12
CA GLY A 121 -6.32 9.78 -0.14
C GLY A 121 -5.24 8.85 -0.72
N GLY A 122 -5.19 8.62 -2.06
CA GLY A 122 -4.07 7.95 -2.74
C GLY A 122 -4.24 6.45 -3.00
N LEU A 123 -4.98 5.69 -2.20
CA LEU A 123 -5.28 4.28 -2.46
C LEU A 123 -6.65 4.13 -3.13
N SER A 124 -6.66 3.50 -4.30
CA SER A 124 -7.91 3.15 -4.99
C SER A 124 -8.73 2.16 -4.13
N PRO A 125 -10.10 2.27 -4.13
CA PRO A 125 -10.97 1.26 -3.51
C PRO A 125 -10.70 -0.18 -3.99
N ARG A 126 -9.98 -0.33 -5.09
CA ARG A 126 -9.60 -1.62 -5.68
C ARG A 126 -8.25 -2.15 -5.20
N THR A 127 -7.47 -1.35 -4.51
CA THR A 127 -6.15 -1.75 -3.99
C THR A 127 -6.26 -2.89 -2.98
N LEU A 128 -7.20 -2.80 -2.04
CA LEU A 128 -7.37 -3.80 -0.98
C LEU A 128 -7.87 -5.16 -1.47
N PRO A 129 -8.88 -5.25 -2.36
CA PRO A 129 -9.21 -6.52 -3.01
C PRO A 129 -8.02 -7.17 -3.73
N VAL A 130 -7.17 -6.38 -4.39
CA VAL A 130 -5.97 -6.91 -5.05
C VAL A 130 -4.94 -7.37 -4.03
N LEU A 131 -4.73 -6.62 -2.95
CA LEU A 131 -3.85 -7.00 -1.84
C LEU A 131 -4.28 -8.36 -1.26
N ALA A 132 -5.58 -8.56 -0.99
CA ALA A 132 -6.11 -9.82 -0.48
C ALA A 132 -5.85 -11.00 -1.44
N LEU A 133 -5.94 -10.79 -2.77
CA LEU A 133 -5.60 -11.81 -3.76
C LEU A 133 -4.12 -12.18 -3.70
N LEU A 134 -3.23 -11.22 -3.52
CA LEU A 134 -1.80 -11.47 -3.40
C LEU A 134 -1.46 -12.25 -2.12
N GLU A 135 -2.05 -11.89 -0.97
CA GLU A 135 -1.90 -12.65 0.27
C GLU A 135 -2.37 -14.10 0.11
N GLY A 136 -3.56 -14.30 -0.48
CA GLY A 136 -4.14 -15.63 -0.69
C GLY A 136 -3.43 -16.48 -1.75
N ALA A 137 -2.64 -15.86 -2.64
CA ALA A 137 -1.84 -16.55 -3.65
C ALA A 137 -0.57 -17.23 -3.09
N GLY A 138 -0.28 -17.08 -1.80
CA GLY A 138 0.79 -17.79 -1.10
C GLY A 138 2.18 -17.18 -1.28
N PHE A 139 2.27 -15.86 -1.42
CA PHE A 139 3.53 -15.15 -1.30
C PHE A 139 3.95 -15.05 0.18
N ASP A 140 5.27 -15.09 0.43
CA ASP A 140 5.81 -14.89 1.78
C ASP A 140 5.77 -13.40 2.17
N TRP A 141 5.98 -12.52 1.17
CA TRP A 141 5.96 -11.08 1.32
C TRP A 141 5.08 -10.43 0.26
N VAL A 142 4.28 -9.46 0.70
CA VAL A 142 3.52 -8.58 -0.19
C VAL A 142 3.93 -7.15 0.13
N ILE A 143 4.59 -6.49 -0.83
CA ILE A 143 5.06 -5.11 -0.68
C ILE A 143 4.08 -4.19 -1.40
N LEU A 144 3.49 -3.25 -0.66
CA LEU A 144 2.67 -2.17 -1.20
C LEU A 144 3.52 -0.91 -1.28
N GLU A 145 3.84 -0.46 -2.48
CA GLU A 145 4.61 0.76 -2.71
C GLU A 145 3.72 1.88 -3.22
N THR A 146 3.84 3.07 -2.63
CA THR A 146 3.14 4.28 -3.08
C THR A 146 4.10 5.30 -3.66
N VAL A 147 3.58 6.15 -4.55
CA VAL A 147 4.40 7.16 -5.26
C VAL A 147 4.79 8.35 -4.39
N GLY A 148 4.29 8.44 -3.15
CA GLY A 148 4.71 9.48 -2.21
C GLY A 148 4.16 10.87 -2.54
N VAL A 149 2.89 10.95 -2.98
CA VAL A 149 2.20 12.22 -3.20
C VAL A 149 1.00 12.34 -2.26
N GLY A 150 1.17 13.09 -1.17
CA GLY A 150 0.06 13.49 -0.30
C GLY A 150 -0.41 12.43 0.69
N GLN A 151 -1.73 12.38 0.95
CA GLN A 151 -2.35 11.54 1.99
C GLN A 151 -2.19 10.02 1.80
N SER A 152 -1.72 9.57 0.63
CA SER A 152 -1.41 8.15 0.38
C SER A 152 -0.38 7.56 1.36
N GLU A 153 0.42 8.40 1.99
CA GLU A 153 1.42 8.00 2.98
C GLU A 153 0.74 7.47 4.26
N VAL A 154 -0.36 8.09 4.68
CA VAL A 154 -1.14 7.67 5.86
C VAL A 154 -1.99 6.44 5.55
N ASP A 155 -2.58 6.39 4.36
CA ASP A 155 -3.42 5.26 3.94
C ASP A 155 -2.65 3.93 3.89
N VAL A 156 -1.36 3.96 3.52
CA VAL A 156 -0.50 2.76 3.54
C VAL A 156 -0.42 2.13 4.92
N ALA A 157 -0.26 2.95 5.97
CA ALA A 157 -0.22 2.47 7.34
C ALA A 157 -1.54 1.86 7.82
N ALA A 158 -2.66 2.34 7.27
CA ALA A 158 -3.99 1.78 7.60
C ALA A 158 -4.23 0.42 6.93
N VAL A 159 -3.51 0.09 5.85
CA VAL A 159 -3.77 -1.10 5.04
C VAL A 159 -2.69 -2.17 5.10
N CYS A 160 -1.51 -1.87 5.63
CA CYS A 160 -0.40 -2.81 5.76
C CYS A 160 -0.22 -3.30 7.20
N ASP A 161 0.38 -4.48 7.37
CA ASP A 161 0.71 -5.01 8.69
C ASP A 161 1.95 -4.29 9.26
N HIS A 162 2.84 -3.81 8.37
CA HIS A 162 4.06 -3.08 8.72
C HIS A 162 4.27 -1.92 7.76
N THR A 163 4.78 -0.79 8.27
CA THR A 163 5.04 0.42 7.49
C THR A 163 6.51 0.82 7.56
N LEU A 164 7.16 0.86 6.39
CA LEU A 164 8.51 1.35 6.20
C LEU A 164 8.47 2.76 5.63
N LEU A 165 8.90 3.74 6.42
CA LEU A 165 9.05 5.13 5.96
C LEU A 165 10.47 5.36 5.46
N VAL A 166 10.60 5.75 4.19
CA VAL A 166 11.87 6.01 3.52
C VAL A 166 12.13 7.51 3.44
N LEU A 167 13.20 7.95 4.08
CA LEU A 167 13.65 9.33 4.17
C LEU A 167 15.02 9.50 3.53
N THR A 168 15.43 10.75 3.23
CA THR A 168 16.76 11.08 2.72
C THR A 168 17.48 12.08 3.61
N PRO A 169 18.83 12.10 3.62
CA PRO A 169 19.59 13.10 4.39
C PRO A 169 19.43 14.53 3.87
N ALA A 170 19.17 14.70 2.57
CA ALA A 170 19.38 15.96 1.86
C ALA A 170 18.14 16.86 1.73
N GLY A 171 17.00 16.53 2.29
CA GLY A 171 15.74 17.25 1.99
C GLY A 171 15.10 17.99 3.16
N GLY A 172 15.69 17.97 4.35
CA GLY A 172 14.90 18.36 5.54
C GLY A 172 13.73 17.41 5.80
N ASP A 173 13.72 16.25 5.10
CA ASP A 173 12.65 15.25 5.14
C ASP A 173 12.35 14.78 6.56
N GLY A 174 13.37 14.68 7.44
CA GLY A 174 13.18 14.33 8.84
C GLY A 174 12.32 15.35 9.58
N VAL A 175 12.55 16.64 9.37
CA VAL A 175 11.77 17.72 9.99
C VAL A 175 10.37 17.83 9.37
N GLN A 176 10.24 17.59 8.07
CA GLN A 176 8.95 17.58 7.38
C GLN A 176 8.12 16.36 7.77
N ALA A 177 8.71 15.17 7.89
CA ALA A 177 8.04 13.97 8.36
C ALA A 177 7.54 14.10 9.81
N PHE A 178 8.32 14.76 10.68
CA PHE A 178 7.90 15.08 12.04
C PHE A 178 6.71 16.06 12.05
N LYS A 179 6.79 17.16 11.29
CA LYS A 179 5.70 18.15 11.20
C LYS A 179 4.41 17.58 10.61
N ALA A 180 4.48 16.58 9.75
CA ALA A 180 3.32 15.97 9.11
C ALA A 180 2.71 14.81 9.92
N GLY A 181 3.25 14.45 11.10
CA GLY A 181 2.79 13.29 11.88
C GLY A 181 3.07 11.92 11.22
N ILE A 182 3.79 11.92 10.09
CA ILE A 182 4.05 10.70 9.31
C ILE A 182 4.97 9.73 10.08
N MET A 183 5.76 10.23 11.03
CA MET A 183 6.59 9.39 11.88
C MET A 183 5.79 8.48 12.82
N GLU A 184 4.58 8.90 13.21
CA GLU A 184 3.73 8.15 14.15
C GLU A 184 3.14 6.89 13.52
N ILE A 185 3.09 6.83 12.18
CA ILE A 185 2.57 5.68 11.43
C ILE A 185 3.66 4.70 11.00
N ALA A 186 4.95 5.05 11.19
CA ALA A 186 6.07 4.24 10.74
C ALA A 186 6.45 3.18 11.77
N ASP A 187 6.54 1.94 11.35
CA ASP A 187 7.04 0.84 12.17
C ASP A 187 8.55 0.63 12.00
N VAL A 188 9.10 1.06 10.86
CA VAL A 188 10.55 1.09 10.58
C VAL A 188 10.87 2.38 9.81
N LEU A 189 11.97 3.03 10.17
CA LEU A 189 12.48 4.24 9.51
C LEU A 189 13.78 3.91 8.77
N ALA A 190 13.81 4.13 7.45
CA ALA A 190 15.01 3.99 6.64
C ALA A 190 15.50 5.37 6.16
N VAL A 191 16.68 5.78 6.62
CA VAL A 191 17.41 6.91 6.05
C VAL A 191 18.20 6.37 4.86
N ASN A 192 17.59 6.45 3.69
CA ASN A 192 18.17 5.97 2.44
C ASN A 192 19.13 7.00 1.85
N LYS A 193 19.98 6.57 0.91
CA LYS A 193 21.10 7.37 0.36
C LYS A 193 22.04 7.82 1.50
N ALA A 194 22.33 6.91 2.42
CA ALA A 194 23.15 7.20 3.60
C ALA A 194 24.63 7.44 3.27
N ASP A 195 25.02 7.21 2.02
CA ASP A 195 26.29 7.64 1.41
C ASP A 195 26.37 9.16 1.22
N LEU A 196 25.25 9.87 1.24
CA LEU A 196 25.22 11.32 1.16
C LEU A 196 25.51 11.99 2.51
N PRO A 197 26.13 13.20 2.51
CA PRO A 197 26.37 13.97 3.72
C PRO A 197 25.08 14.25 4.48
N GLY A 198 25.13 14.18 5.81
CA GLY A 198 23.99 14.50 6.69
C GLY A 198 23.21 13.28 7.21
N ALA A 199 23.48 12.06 6.73
CA ALA A 199 22.78 10.86 7.16
C ALA A 199 22.80 10.65 8.68
N ASP A 200 23.97 10.81 9.32
CA ASP A 200 24.12 10.68 10.78
C ASP A 200 23.34 11.75 11.54
N ARG A 201 23.26 12.94 10.99
CA ARG A 201 22.48 14.04 11.57
C ARG A 201 21.00 13.71 11.52
N THR A 202 20.49 13.28 10.37
CA THR A 202 19.09 12.88 10.19
C THR A 202 18.72 11.73 11.13
N VAL A 203 19.57 10.71 11.28
CA VAL A 203 19.34 9.61 12.23
C VAL A 203 19.23 10.11 13.66
N ARG A 204 20.12 11.04 14.09
CA ARG A 204 20.06 11.62 15.44
C ARG A 204 18.78 12.45 15.67
N GLU A 205 18.39 13.26 14.68
CA GLU A 205 17.17 14.08 14.74
C GLU A 205 15.91 13.21 14.84
N LEU A 206 15.81 12.12 14.06
CA LEU A 206 14.70 11.18 14.10
C LEU A 206 14.61 10.46 15.45
N ARG A 207 15.73 9.98 15.99
CA ARG A 207 15.77 9.34 17.33
C ARG A 207 15.43 10.31 18.44
N ALA A 208 15.87 11.57 18.36
CA ALA A 208 15.52 12.57 19.33
C ALA A 208 14.02 12.91 19.29
N ALA A 209 13.43 12.97 18.09
CA ALA A 209 12.00 13.20 17.92
C ALA A 209 11.13 12.06 18.49
N GLN A 210 11.55 10.81 18.33
CA GLN A 210 10.87 9.65 18.93
C GLN A 210 10.84 9.72 20.47
N GLY A 211 11.85 10.31 21.10
CA GLY A 211 11.93 10.47 22.55
C GLY A 211 10.99 11.52 23.13
N LEU A 212 10.29 12.33 22.32
CA LEU A 212 9.39 13.39 22.77
C LEU A 212 7.96 12.91 23.09
N GLY A 213 7.57 11.74 22.65
CA GLY A 213 6.24 11.16 22.89
C GLY A 213 6.07 10.56 24.29
N ALA A 214 4.83 10.28 24.69
CA ALA A 214 4.56 9.47 25.87
C ALA A 214 4.85 8.00 25.54
N HIS A 215 5.60 7.31 26.44
CA HIS A 215 6.01 5.94 26.23
C HIS A 215 5.64 5.08 27.44
N ASP A 216 5.28 3.85 27.17
CA ASP A 216 5.08 2.79 28.16
C ASP A 216 5.95 1.56 27.86
N ALA A 217 5.80 0.51 28.67
CA ALA A 217 6.57 -0.72 28.50
C ALA A 217 6.25 -1.50 27.21
N HIS A 218 5.15 -1.18 26.55
CA HIS A 218 4.67 -1.84 25.33
C HIS A 218 4.87 -1.00 24.07
N THR A 219 5.40 0.21 24.21
CA THR A 219 5.62 1.11 23.08
C THR A 219 6.68 0.55 22.14
N TRP A 220 6.32 0.35 20.87
CA TRP A 220 7.28 0.03 19.83
C TRP A 220 8.05 1.28 19.41
N PHE A 221 9.36 1.26 19.60
CA PHE A 221 10.23 2.29 19.03
C PHE A 221 10.68 1.87 17.64
N ALA A 222 10.17 2.56 16.62
CA ALA A 222 10.54 2.28 15.25
C ALA A 222 12.06 2.41 15.06
N PRO A 223 12.80 1.34 14.70
CA PRO A 223 14.24 1.44 14.48
C PRO A 223 14.56 2.39 13.33
N VAL A 224 15.56 3.26 13.53
CA VAL A 224 16.07 4.17 12.51
C VAL A 224 17.34 3.58 11.91
N LEU A 225 17.22 3.12 10.66
CA LEU A 225 18.24 2.39 9.92
C LEU A 225 18.84 3.26 8.81
N LYS A 226 20.12 3.09 8.50
CA LYS A 226 20.75 3.66 7.32
C LYS A 226 20.71 2.64 6.19
N THR A 227 20.39 3.10 4.99
CA THR A 227 20.40 2.26 3.78
C THR A 227 21.07 2.98 2.62
N VAL A 228 21.77 2.22 1.79
CA VAL A 228 22.21 2.65 0.45
C VAL A 228 21.62 1.66 -0.54
N ALA A 229 20.36 1.87 -0.87
CA ALA A 229 19.54 0.91 -1.61
C ALA A 229 20.16 0.52 -2.97
N SER A 230 20.86 1.46 -3.64
CA SER A 230 21.57 1.21 -4.90
C SER A 230 22.75 0.24 -4.77
N GLN A 231 23.26 0.05 -3.55
CA GLN A 231 24.41 -0.82 -3.24
C GLN A 231 23.98 -2.08 -2.46
N GLY A 232 22.69 -2.18 -2.09
CA GLY A 232 22.16 -3.29 -1.30
C GLY A 232 22.49 -3.18 0.20
N GLU A 233 23.04 -2.06 0.66
CA GLU A 233 23.42 -1.88 2.06
C GLU A 233 22.20 -1.57 2.95
N GLY A 234 22.14 -2.16 4.14
CA GLY A 234 21.09 -1.95 5.13
C GLY A 234 19.78 -2.70 4.86
N LEU A 235 19.70 -3.49 3.78
CA LEU A 235 18.45 -4.20 3.39
C LEU A 235 18.15 -5.36 4.34
N ALA A 236 19.15 -6.12 4.77
CA ALA A 236 19.00 -7.20 5.72
C ALA A 236 18.49 -6.67 7.07
N GLU A 237 19.01 -5.53 7.52
CA GLU A 237 18.60 -4.86 8.74
C GLU A 237 17.14 -4.37 8.65
N VAL A 238 16.70 -3.88 7.48
CA VAL A 238 15.29 -3.52 7.25
C VAL A 238 14.39 -4.74 7.36
N VAL A 239 14.74 -5.86 6.70
CA VAL A 239 13.97 -7.11 6.78
C VAL A 239 13.92 -7.61 8.24
N ALA A 240 15.06 -7.62 8.94
CA ALA A 240 15.12 -8.03 10.35
C ALA A 240 14.24 -7.13 11.24
N ALA A 241 14.23 -5.81 11.02
CA ALA A 241 13.42 -4.86 11.77
C ALA A 241 11.91 -5.09 11.54
N VAL A 242 11.49 -5.35 10.31
CA VAL A 242 10.09 -5.69 10.00
C VAL A 242 9.67 -7.00 10.70
N LEU A 243 10.52 -8.02 10.69
CA LEU A 243 10.25 -9.29 11.37
C LEU A 243 10.25 -9.13 12.89
N ALA A 244 11.11 -8.27 13.45
CA ALA A 244 11.09 -7.94 14.87
C ALA A 244 9.80 -7.22 15.27
N HIS A 245 9.32 -6.29 14.45
CA HIS A 245 8.02 -5.63 14.65
C HIS A 245 6.87 -6.64 14.56
N ARG A 246 6.91 -7.59 13.61
CA ARG A 246 5.92 -8.66 13.53
C ARG A 246 5.89 -9.50 14.82
N ALA A 247 7.06 -9.84 15.35
CA ALA A 247 7.17 -10.59 16.61
C ALA A 247 6.67 -9.77 17.82
N HIS A 248 6.91 -8.46 17.83
CA HIS A 248 6.40 -7.55 18.86
C HIS A 248 4.86 -7.45 18.86
N LEU A 249 4.24 -7.35 17.70
CA LEU A 249 2.78 -7.34 17.56
C LEU A 249 2.14 -8.67 18.00
N GLY A 250 2.80 -9.79 17.75
CA GLY A 250 2.22 -11.12 17.95
C GLY A 250 0.97 -11.34 17.09
N GLU A 251 0.24 -12.42 17.37
CA GLU A 251 -0.99 -12.76 16.63
C GLU A 251 -2.12 -11.75 16.90
N GLU A 252 -2.24 -11.26 18.13
CA GLU A 252 -3.29 -10.32 18.55
C GLU A 252 -3.14 -8.97 17.85
N GLY A 253 -1.96 -8.34 17.92
CA GLY A 253 -1.71 -7.06 17.26
C GLY A 253 -1.81 -7.15 15.73
N LEU A 254 -1.44 -8.29 15.14
CA LEU A 254 -1.65 -8.52 13.72
C LEU A 254 -3.15 -8.67 13.38
N ALA A 255 -3.93 -9.31 14.23
CA ALA A 255 -5.38 -9.43 14.05
C ALA A 255 -6.05 -8.05 14.09
N GLU A 256 -5.70 -7.21 15.06
CA GLU A 256 -6.19 -5.83 15.15
C GLU A 256 -5.85 -4.99 13.91
N ARG A 257 -4.63 -5.12 13.38
CA ARG A 257 -4.24 -4.40 12.15
C ARG A 257 -5.07 -4.86 10.94
N ARG A 258 -5.37 -6.15 10.84
CA ARG A 258 -6.22 -6.72 9.77
C ARG A 258 -7.67 -6.30 9.91
N GLU A 259 -8.19 -6.19 11.13
CA GLU A 259 -9.53 -5.68 11.38
C GLU A 259 -9.66 -4.20 10.95
N ARG A 260 -8.71 -3.36 11.34
CA ARG A 260 -8.64 -1.95 10.88
C ARG A 260 -8.55 -1.85 9.36
N ARG A 261 -7.77 -2.72 8.71
CA ARG A 261 -7.69 -2.82 7.25
C ARG A 261 -9.04 -3.18 6.63
N ALA A 262 -9.77 -4.14 7.22
CA ALA A 262 -11.08 -4.54 6.75
C ALA A 262 -12.11 -3.40 6.91
N GLU A 263 -12.07 -2.67 8.02
CA GLU A 263 -12.89 -1.46 8.24
C GLU A 263 -12.59 -0.41 7.17
N PHE A 264 -11.31 -0.11 6.93
CA PHE A 264 -10.88 0.83 5.90
C PHE A 264 -11.39 0.40 4.51
N GLU A 265 -11.29 -0.89 4.17
CA GLU A 265 -11.79 -1.45 2.90
C GLU A 265 -13.29 -1.24 2.74
N VAL A 266 -14.08 -1.63 3.75
CA VAL A 266 -15.53 -1.50 3.71
C VAL A 266 -15.93 -0.03 3.56
N ARG A 267 -15.35 0.85 4.38
CA ARG A 267 -15.62 2.30 4.32
C ARG A 267 -15.30 2.88 2.95
N THR A 268 -14.15 2.57 2.40
CA THR A 268 -13.72 3.07 1.09
C THR A 268 -14.61 2.55 -0.04
N LEU A 269 -15.03 1.28 0.01
CA LEU A 269 -15.96 0.71 -0.96
C LEU A 269 -17.37 1.32 -0.86
N VAL A 270 -17.83 1.62 0.35
CA VAL A 270 -19.11 2.34 0.56
C VAL A 270 -19.04 3.73 -0.04
N GLN A 271 -17.98 4.50 0.28
CA GLN A 271 -17.77 5.83 -0.28
C GLN A 271 -17.73 5.81 -1.83
N ASP A 272 -17.00 4.88 -2.43
CA ASP A 272 -16.93 4.74 -3.90
C ASP A 272 -18.31 4.43 -4.52
N ARG A 273 -19.11 3.57 -3.86
CA ARG A 273 -20.46 3.25 -4.32
C ARG A 273 -21.42 4.44 -4.21
N VAL A 274 -21.38 5.14 -3.08
CA VAL A 274 -22.21 6.34 -2.87
C VAL A 274 -21.86 7.42 -3.89
N LEU A 275 -20.58 7.74 -4.05
CA LEU A 275 -20.13 8.73 -5.02
C LEU A 275 -20.46 8.35 -6.47
N ARG A 276 -20.41 7.08 -6.81
CA ARG A 276 -20.79 6.58 -8.14
C ARG A 276 -22.29 6.71 -8.34
N ARG A 277 -23.09 6.29 -7.36
CA ARG A 277 -24.54 6.45 -7.39
C ARG A 277 -24.96 7.91 -7.50
N ALA A 278 -24.30 8.79 -6.73
CA ALA A 278 -24.54 10.23 -6.80
C ALA A 278 -24.29 10.81 -8.20
N ARG A 279 -23.21 10.38 -8.88
CA ARG A 279 -22.93 10.82 -10.26
C ARG A 279 -23.98 10.33 -11.26
N GLU A 280 -24.48 9.09 -11.10
CA GLU A 280 -25.52 8.52 -11.96
C GLU A 280 -26.87 9.24 -11.79
N LEU A 281 -27.20 9.65 -10.56
CA LEU A 281 -28.47 10.29 -10.21
C LEU A 281 -28.45 11.80 -10.31
N SER A 282 -27.27 12.43 -10.48
CA SER A 282 -27.14 13.89 -10.40
C SER A 282 -27.93 14.67 -11.44
N GLY A 283 -28.16 14.11 -12.62
CA GLY A 283 -28.97 14.72 -13.68
C GLY A 283 -28.79 16.24 -13.78
N ASP A 284 -29.89 17.00 -13.54
CA ASP A 284 -29.90 18.46 -13.47
C ASP A 284 -29.62 19.03 -12.06
N LEU A 285 -29.43 18.15 -11.04
CA LEU A 285 -29.32 18.53 -9.62
C LEU A 285 -28.23 19.56 -9.39
N TYR A 286 -27.02 19.32 -9.94
CA TYR A 286 -25.92 20.27 -9.84
C TYR A 286 -26.21 21.61 -10.50
N ALA A 287 -26.97 21.62 -11.59
CA ALA A 287 -27.39 22.84 -12.23
C ALA A 287 -28.43 23.62 -11.40
N ARG A 288 -29.32 22.91 -10.66
CA ARG A 288 -30.28 23.53 -9.72
C ARG A 288 -29.53 24.19 -8.56
N VAL A 289 -28.52 23.52 -7.99
CA VAL A 289 -27.69 24.11 -6.95
C VAL A 289 -26.92 25.33 -7.48
N ALA A 290 -26.32 25.23 -8.65
CA ALA A 290 -25.56 26.34 -9.25
C ALA A 290 -26.42 27.57 -9.55
N ARG A 291 -27.73 27.41 -9.84
CA ARG A 291 -28.67 28.52 -10.03
C ARG A 291 -29.28 29.03 -8.72
N GLY A 292 -29.06 28.35 -7.60
CA GLY A 292 -29.69 28.71 -6.33
C GLY A 292 -31.13 28.19 -6.16
N ASP A 293 -31.60 27.32 -7.05
CA ASP A 293 -32.93 26.70 -6.98
C ASP A 293 -33.04 25.64 -5.87
N LEU A 294 -31.89 25.14 -5.39
CA LEU A 294 -31.76 24.13 -4.36
C LEU A 294 -30.48 24.40 -3.58
N ASP A 295 -30.49 24.23 -2.25
CA ASP A 295 -29.26 24.28 -1.48
C ASP A 295 -28.48 22.95 -1.55
N ALA A 296 -27.19 22.99 -1.19
CA ALA A 296 -26.30 21.84 -1.33
C ALA A 296 -26.64 20.69 -0.36
N ASP A 297 -27.13 20.98 0.84
CA ASP A 297 -27.49 19.96 1.84
C ASP A 297 -28.75 19.20 1.38
N ALA A 298 -29.79 19.95 0.92
CA ALA A 298 -31.00 19.34 0.35
C ALA A 298 -30.69 18.51 -0.92
N ALA A 299 -29.73 18.96 -1.75
CA ALA A 299 -29.27 18.20 -2.89
C ALA A 299 -28.58 16.89 -2.48
N ALA A 300 -27.78 16.92 -1.42
CA ALA A 300 -27.13 15.71 -0.87
C ALA A 300 -28.17 14.72 -0.31
N ASP A 301 -29.17 15.21 0.41
CA ASP A 301 -30.27 14.38 0.91
C ASP A 301 -31.10 13.76 -0.22
N GLU A 302 -31.37 14.49 -1.30
CA GLU A 302 -32.06 13.99 -2.49
C GLU A 302 -31.26 12.87 -3.16
N LEU A 303 -29.91 12.99 -3.26
CA LEU A 303 -29.04 11.96 -3.80
C LEU A 303 -28.96 10.70 -2.91
N LEU A 304 -28.98 10.87 -1.59
CA LEU A 304 -28.90 9.75 -0.64
C LEU A 304 -30.24 9.01 -0.48
N SER A 305 -31.36 9.71 -0.56
CA SER A 305 -32.71 9.16 -0.41
C SER A 305 -33.29 8.57 -1.70
N GLY A 306 -32.76 8.92 -2.86
CA GLY A 306 -33.22 8.48 -4.17
C GLY A 306 -32.77 7.06 -4.57
N GLY A 307 -32.67 6.13 -3.58
CA GLY A 307 -32.34 4.72 -3.72
C GLY A 307 -33.50 3.80 -3.46
#